data_e9056947cd254992a9948df5c0c30015
#
_entry.id   e9056947cd254992a9948df5c0c30015
#
_cell.length_a   1.000
_cell.length_b   1.000
_cell.length_c   1.000
_cell.angle_alpha   90.00
_cell.angle_beta   90.00
_cell.angle_gamma   90.00
#
_symmetry.space_group_name_H-M   'P 1'
#
loop_
_entity.id
_entity.type
_entity.pdbx_description
1 polymer ?
#
loop_
_entity_poly.entity_id
_entity_poly.type
_entity_poly.pdbx_seq_one_letter_code
_entity_poly.pdbx_strand_id
1 'polypeptide(L)'
;LYGGLVIATQSGEDVELVSIQNPAFDVVAVIPPTELKTSEARGALPDELSFTESVLAGSVSNVLVAALLTGDLETAGRMMKADRYHQPYRKSLLPHYDLVERTALEAGAFGVALSGAGPTIACFTGKGEGADLANEIKQSFPRMLVRHLLITSEGSSVLEQPKVRPFTL
;
A
#
# COMPACT_ATOMS: atom_id res chain seq x y z
N LEU A 1 -12.17 10.80 -3.47
CA LEU A 1 -11.35 9.91 -2.64
C LEU A 1 -11.96 9.78 -1.25
N TYR A 2 -11.88 8.59 -0.65
CA TYR A 2 -12.37 8.26 0.68
C TYR A 2 -11.20 8.24 1.66
N GLY A 3 -11.47 8.43 2.95
CA GLY A 3 -10.48 8.26 4.01
C GLY A 3 -10.44 6.84 4.57
N GLY A 4 -9.47 6.54 5.41
CA GLY A 4 -9.29 5.24 6.06
C GLY A 4 -8.75 4.15 5.13
N LEU A 5 -9.06 2.90 5.46
CA LEU A 5 -8.83 1.73 4.62
C LEU A 5 -10.07 1.52 3.75
N VAL A 6 -9.90 1.58 2.43
CA VAL A 6 -10.99 1.38 1.47
C VAL A 6 -10.76 0.09 0.70
N ILE A 7 -11.75 -0.79 0.74
CA ILE A 7 -11.81 -1.99 -0.09
C ILE A 7 -12.86 -1.71 -1.17
N ALA A 8 -12.48 -1.75 -2.44
CA ALA A 8 -13.35 -1.40 -3.53
C ALA A 8 -13.23 -2.38 -4.69
N THR A 9 -14.33 -2.55 -5.41
CA THR A 9 -14.36 -3.22 -6.70
C THR A 9 -15.06 -2.33 -7.73
N GLN A 10 -14.69 -2.48 -8.99
CA GLN A 10 -15.34 -1.81 -10.11
C GLN A 10 -15.77 -2.83 -11.16
N SER A 11 -17.02 -2.77 -11.56
CA SER A 11 -17.59 -3.58 -12.63
C SER A 11 -18.30 -2.66 -13.62
N GLY A 12 -17.69 -2.45 -14.79
CA GLY A 12 -18.16 -1.44 -15.73
C GLY A 12 -18.09 -0.02 -15.15
N GLU A 13 -19.22 0.66 -15.05
CA GLU A 13 -19.35 1.99 -14.44
C GLU A 13 -19.68 1.93 -12.94
N ASP A 14 -20.10 0.77 -12.44
CA ASP A 14 -20.50 0.59 -11.04
C ASP A 14 -19.27 0.36 -10.14
N VAL A 15 -19.25 1.06 -9.01
CA VAL A 15 -18.21 0.95 -7.98
C VAL A 15 -18.86 0.60 -6.65
N GLU A 16 -18.49 -0.54 -6.11
CA GLU A 16 -18.87 -0.96 -4.76
C GLU A 16 -17.68 -0.83 -3.83
N LEU A 17 -17.90 -0.29 -2.64
CA LEU A 17 -16.83 -0.08 -1.67
C LEU A 17 -17.27 -0.27 -0.22
N VAL A 18 -16.29 -0.64 0.60
CA VAL A 18 -16.38 -0.62 2.07
C VAL A 18 -15.24 0.23 2.60
N SER A 19 -15.54 1.18 3.48
CA SER A 19 -14.55 2.07 4.10
C SER A 19 -14.48 1.85 5.61
N ILE A 20 -13.26 1.66 6.11
CA ILE A 20 -12.93 1.50 7.53
C ILE A 20 -12.12 2.71 7.96
N GLN A 21 -12.70 3.56 8.83
CA GLN A 21 -12.16 4.88 9.15
C GLN A 21 -10.86 4.85 9.97
N ASN A 22 -10.74 3.92 10.89
CA ASN A 22 -9.60 3.84 11.82
C ASN A 22 -9.00 2.43 11.81
N PRO A 23 -8.21 2.06 10.78
CA PRO A 23 -7.56 0.76 10.76
C PRO A 23 -6.53 0.65 11.90
N ALA A 24 -6.35 -0.58 12.39
CA ALA A 24 -5.48 -0.87 13.54
C ALA A 24 -4.00 -0.98 13.18
N PHE A 25 -3.54 -0.27 12.15
CA PHE A 25 -2.15 -0.29 11.69
C PHE A 25 -1.69 1.08 11.20
N ASP A 26 -0.39 1.24 11.13
CA ASP A 26 0.29 2.38 10.50
C ASP A 26 0.99 1.93 9.21
N VAL A 27 1.29 2.90 8.35
CA VAL A 27 1.95 2.67 7.06
C VAL A 27 3.19 3.53 6.94
N VAL A 28 4.29 2.92 6.51
CA VAL A 28 5.52 3.62 6.15
C VAL A 28 5.79 3.43 4.67
N ALA A 29 5.88 4.53 3.94
CA ALA A 29 6.25 4.52 2.53
C ALA A 29 7.76 4.64 2.37
N VAL A 30 8.35 3.71 1.63
CA VAL A 30 9.77 3.72 1.24
C VAL A 30 9.83 3.98 -0.26
N ILE A 31 10.37 5.13 -0.64
CA ILE A 31 10.38 5.63 -2.00
C ILE A 31 11.82 5.62 -2.51
N PRO A 32 12.20 4.66 -3.37
CA PRO A 32 13.52 4.63 -3.97
C PRO A 32 13.70 5.79 -4.96
N PRO A 33 14.95 6.22 -5.22
CA PRO A 33 15.23 7.32 -6.16
C PRO A 33 15.11 6.90 -7.63
N THR A 34 14.68 5.67 -7.90
CA THR A 34 14.50 5.11 -9.23
C THR A 34 13.06 5.27 -9.71
N GLU A 35 12.89 5.57 -10.99
CA GLU A 35 11.56 5.59 -11.61
C GLU A 35 11.23 4.20 -12.18
N LEU A 36 9.97 3.81 -12.05
CA LEU A 36 9.39 2.65 -12.71
C LEU A 36 8.18 3.11 -13.51
N LYS A 37 8.21 2.96 -14.83
CA LYS A 37 7.08 3.33 -15.68
C LYS A 37 5.91 2.39 -15.41
N THR A 38 4.71 2.96 -15.26
CA THR A 38 3.49 2.18 -15.04
C THR A 38 3.22 1.17 -16.16
N SER A 39 3.58 1.51 -17.41
CA SER A 39 3.47 0.59 -18.55
C SER A 39 4.38 -0.63 -18.41
N GLU A 40 5.62 -0.44 -17.93
CA GLU A 40 6.56 -1.52 -17.64
C GLU A 40 6.07 -2.43 -16.53
N ALA A 41 5.61 -1.85 -15.42
CA ALA A 41 5.04 -2.59 -14.30
C ALA A 41 3.75 -3.36 -14.68
N ARG A 42 2.96 -2.84 -15.62
CA ARG A 42 1.79 -3.56 -16.17
C ARG A 42 2.21 -4.68 -17.11
N GLY A 43 3.21 -4.46 -17.95
CA GLY A 43 3.72 -5.47 -18.88
C GLY A 43 4.39 -6.67 -18.20
N ALA A 44 4.76 -6.56 -16.93
CA ALA A 44 5.26 -7.67 -16.12
C ALA A 44 4.19 -8.64 -15.63
N LEU A 45 2.91 -8.24 -15.70
CA LEU A 45 1.81 -9.10 -15.25
C LEU A 45 1.45 -10.12 -16.34
N PRO A 46 1.03 -11.34 -15.97
CA PRO A 46 0.52 -12.30 -16.94
C PRO A 46 -0.82 -11.82 -17.50
N ASP A 47 -1.11 -12.15 -18.75
CA ASP A 47 -2.39 -11.83 -19.39
C ASP A 47 -3.56 -12.59 -18.75
N GLU A 48 -3.31 -13.78 -18.20
CA GLU A 48 -4.31 -14.64 -17.56
C GLU A 48 -3.72 -15.45 -16.40
N LEU A 49 -4.57 -15.86 -15.49
CA LEU A 49 -4.29 -16.85 -14.45
C LEU A 49 -5.12 -18.09 -14.68
N SER A 50 -4.58 -19.27 -14.36
CA SER A 50 -5.37 -20.49 -14.36
C SER A 50 -6.51 -20.38 -13.35
N PHE A 51 -7.59 -21.15 -13.54
CA PHE A 51 -8.72 -21.16 -12.61
C PHE A 51 -8.27 -21.46 -11.17
N THR A 52 -7.35 -22.42 -11.00
CA THR A 52 -6.80 -22.77 -9.68
C THR A 52 -6.05 -21.59 -9.03
N GLU A 53 -5.18 -20.92 -9.80
CA GLU A 53 -4.47 -19.73 -9.29
C GLU A 53 -5.42 -18.59 -8.97
N SER A 54 -6.46 -18.38 -9.77
CA SER A 54 -7.46 -17.33 -9.53
C SER A 54 -8.24 -17.60 -8.24
N VAL A 55 -8.62 -18.85 -7.97
CA VAL A 55 -9.28 -19.23 -6.71
C VAL A 55 -8.36 -19.01 -5.51
N LEU A 56 -7.09 -19.39 -5.61
CA LEU A 56 -6.10 -19.17 -4.56
C LEU A 56 -5.86 -17.66 -4.33
N ALA A 57 -5.69 -16.87 -5.38
CA ALA A 57 -5.48 -15.45 -5.29
C ALA A 57 -6.68 -14.73 -4.63
N GLY A 58 -7.91 -15.10 -5.02
CA GLY A 58 -9.13 -14.60 -4.40
C GLY A 58 -9.25 -14.96 -2.92
N SER A 59 -8.92 -16.22 -2.55
CA SER A 59 -8.97 -16.64 -1.15
C SER A 59 -7.93 -15.93 -0.28
N VAL A 60 -6.71 -15.70 -0.78
CA VAL A 60 -5.67 -14.91 -0.10
C VAL A 60 -6.17 -13.49 0.15
N SER A 61 -6.76 -12.84 -0.86
CA SER A 61 -7.31 -11.48 -0.72
C SER A 61 -8.44 -11.41 0.31
N ASN A 62 -9.35 -12.39 0.32
CA ASN A 62 -10.44 -12.45 1.28
C ASN A 62 -9.93 -12.61 2.72
N VAL A 63 -8.95 -13.50 2.94
CA VAL A 63 -8.34 -13.69 4.27
C VAL A 63 -7.56 -12.45 4.70
N LEU A 64 -6.83 -11.78 3.79
CA LEU A 64 -6.15 -10.52 4.08
C LEU A 64 -7.13 -9.46 4.59
N VAL A 65 -8.24 -9.24 3.88
CA VAL A 65 -9.26 -8.27 4.29
C VAL A 65 -9.83 -8.63 5.66
N ALA A 66 -10.22 -9.88 5.88
CA ALA A 66 -10.75 -10.35 7.17
C ALA A 66 -9.73 -10.13 8.30
N ALA A 67 -8.46 -10.47 8.09
CA ALA A 67 -7.39 -10.30 9.07
C ALA A 67 -7.17 -8.81 9.43
N LEU A 68 -7.14 -7.92 8.44
CA LEU A 68 -7.04 -6.47 8.68
C LEU A 68 -8.24 -5.91 9.46
N LEU A 69 -9.46 -6.43 9.20
CA LEU A 69 -10.68 -6.00 9.90
C LEU A 69 -10.74 -6.49 11.35
N THR A 70 -10.20 -7.67 11.62
CA THR A 70 -10.19 -8.27 12.97
C THR A 70 -8.96 -7.90 13.78
N GLY A 71 -7.99 -7.20 13.18
CA GLY A 71 -6.72 -6.84 13.83
C GLY A 71 -5.73 -8.00 13.96
N ASP A 72 -5.94 -9.09 13.23
CA ASP A 72 -4.97 -10.19 13.14
C ASP A 72 -3.84 -9.82 12.17
N LEU A 73 -2.92 -8.98 12.66
CA LEU A 73 -1.84 -8.42 11.86
C LEU A 73 -0.85 -9.48 11.40
N GLU A 74 -0.67 -10.54 12.16
CA GLU A 74 0.22 -11.66 11.79
C GLU A 74 -0.32 -12.40 10.57
N THR A 75 -1.61 -12.74 10.57
CA THR A 75 -2.27 -13.34 9.40
C THR A 75 -2.27 -12.37 8.22
N ALA A 76 -2.54 -11.08 8.44
CA ALA A 76 -2.48 -10.08 7.39
C ALA A 76 -1.11 -10.04 6.70
N GLY A 77 -0.02 -10.06 7.47
CA GLY A 77 1.35 -10.09 6.94
C GLY A 77 1.63 -11.35 6.10
N ARG A 78 1.21 -12.52 6.58
CA ARG A 78 1.32 -13.76 5.79
C ARG A 78 0.55 -13.69 4.47
N MET A 79 -0.64 -13.08 4.47
CA MET A 79 -1.45 -12.94 3.26
C MET A 79 -0.88 -11.89 2.30
N MET A 80 -0.31 -10.79 2.78
CA MET A 80 0.43 -9.84 1.94
C MET A 80 1.60 -10.52 1.20
N LYS A 81 2.36 -11.36 1.91
CA LYS A 81 3.46 -12.13 1.32
C LYS A 81 2.97 -13.18 0.31
N ALA A 82 1.75 -13.69 0.49
CA ALA A 82 1.14 -14.70 -0.36
C ALA A 82 0.44 -14.13 -1.60
N ASP A 83 0.57 -12.82 -1.88
CA ASP A 83 0.00 -12.19 -3.09
C ASP A 83 0.37 -12.95 -4.35
N ARG A 84 -0.62 -13.13 -5.23
CA ARG A 84 -0.50 -13.85 -6.49
C ARG A 84 -0.83 -13.00 -7.72
N TYR A 85 -1.32 -11.76 -7.49
CA TYR A 85 -1.73 -10.89 -8.58
C TYR A 85 -0.63 -9.93 -9.04
N HIS A 86 0.20 -9.44 -8.11
CA HIS A 86 1.06 -8.28 -8.38
C HIS A 86 2.51 -8.51 -8.01
N GLN A 87 2.80 -8.77 -6.73
CA GLN A 87 4.17 -8.78 -6.21
C GLN A 87 5.07 -9.84 -6.83
N PRO A 88 4.65 -11.09 -7.09
CA PRO A 88 5.49 -12.10 -7.69
C PRO A 88 6.10 -11.68 -9.04
N TYR A 89 5.36 -10.87 -9.78
CA TYR A 89 5.74 -10.42 -11.11
C TYR A 89 6.51 -9.10 -11.12
N ARG A 90 6.17 -8.18 -10.21
CA ARG A 90 6.69 -6.80 -10.21
C ARG A 90 7.93 -6.60 -9.37
N LYS A 91 8.12 -7.36 -8.30
CA LYS A 91 9.25 -7.17 -7.40
C LYS A 91 10.62 -7.38 -8.08
N SER A 92 10.68 -8.19 -9.11
CA SER A 92 11.91 -8.37 -9.92
C SER A 92 12.33 -7.11 -10.67
N LEU A 93 11.42 -6.17 -10.91
CA LEU A 93 11.70 -4.86 -11.50
C LEU A 93 12.31 -3.86 -10.49
N LEU A 94 12.34 -4.22 -9.21
CA LEU A 94 12.76 -3.37 -8.12
C LEU A 94 13.96 -3.97 -7.38
N PRO A 95 15.20 -3.60 -7.75
CA PRO A 95 16.42 -4.21 -7.20
C PRO A 95 16.55 -4.14 -5.69
N HIS A 96 15.84 -3.20 -5.05
CA HIS A 96 15.90 -2.97 -3.62
C HIS A 96 14.75 -3.63 -2.84
N TYR A 97 13.77 -4.24 -3.52
CA TYR A 97 12.56 -4.72 -2.85
C TYR A 97 12.87 -5.74 -1.76
N ASP A 98 13.57 -6.81 -2.07
CA ASP A 98 13.86 -7.90 -1.12
C ASP A 98 14.66 -7.42 0.10
N LEU A 99 15.56 -6.44 -0.11
CA LEU A 99 16.32 -5.87 0.99
C LEU A 99 15.46 -4.99 1.90
N VAL A 100 14.60 -4.15 1.31
CA VAL A 100 13.65 -3.31 2.06
C VAL A 100 12.65 -4.19 2.81
N GLU A 101 12.09 -5.22 2.16
CA GLU A 101 11.16 -6.17 2.78
C GLU A 101 11.79 -6.82 4.02
N ARG A 102 12.99 -7.39 3.88
CA ARG A 102 13.69 -8.01 5.00
C ARG A 102 13.95 -7.03 6.14
N THR A 103 14.51 -5.86 5.84
CA THR A 103 14.83 -4.84 6.86
C THR A 103 13.56 -4.36 7.57
N ALA A 104 12.47 -4.13 6.84
CA ALA A 104 11.22 -3.70 7.44
C ALA A 104 10.61 -4.77 8.37
N LEU A 105 10.63 -6.04 7.96
CA LEU A 105 10.16 -7.16 8.79
C LEU A 105 11.02 -7.33 10.04
N GLU A 106 12.35 -7.23 9.93
CA GLU A 106 13.28 -7.27 11.07
C GLU A 106 13.06 -6.09 12.04
N ALA A 107 12.63 -4.94 11.52
CA ALA A 107 12.31 -3.73 12.30
C ALA A 107 10.87 -3.70 12.85
N GLY A 108 10.10 -4.79 12.72
CA GLY A 108 8.76 -4.92 13.32
C GLY A 108 7.58 -4.66 12.39
N ALA A 109 7.80 -4.51 11.08
CA ALA A 109 6.68 -4.52 10.14
C ALA A 109 6.02 -5.91 10.13
N PHE A 110 4.69 -5.97 10.14
CA PHE A 110 3.99 -7.23 9.96
C PHE A 110 3.81 -7.62 8.49
N GLY A 111 3.91 -6.65 7.58
CA GLY A 111 3.75 -6.89 6.15
C GLY A 111 4.39 -5.81 5.30
N VAL A 112 4.74 -6.19 4.08
CA VAL A 112 5.34 -5.30 3.09
C VAL A 112 4.68 -5.57 1.74
N ALA A 113 4.34 -4.52 1.01
CA ALA A 113 3.71 -4.62 -0.30
C ALA A 113 4.15 -3.48 -1.23
N LEU A 114 4.03 -3.70 -2.53
CA LEU A 114 4.18 -2.63 -3.50
C LEU A 114 2.97 -1.67 -3.43
N SER A 115 3.25 -0.38 -3.42
CA SER A 115 2.22 0.64 -3.55
C SER A 115 1.85 0.81 -5.02
N GLY A 116 0.72 0.22 -5.44
CA GLY A 116 0.26 0.24 -6.82
C GLY A 116 1.24 -0.42 -7.78
N ALA A 117 1.67 0.31 -8.80
CA ALA A 117 2.67 -0.18 -9.78
C ALA A 117 4.10 -0.20 -9.23
N GLY A 118 4.37 0.41 -8.10
CA GLY A 118 5.71 0.75 -7.62
C GLY A 118 6.16 2.12 -8.16
N PRO A 119 7.42 2.54 -7.95
CA PRO A 119 8.48 1.86 -7.20
C PRO A 119 8.34 1.97 -5.67
N THR A 120 7.34 2.70 -5.16
CA THR A 120 7.11 2.86 -3.74
C THR A 120 6.77 1.53 -3.08
N ILE A 121 7.41 1.25 -1.96
CA ILE A 121 7.18 0.08 -1.11
C ILE A 121 6.44 0.56 0.14
N ALA A 122 5.31 -0.07 0.46
CA ALA A 122 4.54 0.18 1.66
C ALA A 122 4.87 -0.88 2.71
N CYS A 123 5.32 -0.43 3.88
CA CYS A 123 5.60 -1.27 5.04
C CYS A 123 4.51 -1.02 6.09
N PHE A 124 3.94 -2.07 6.64
CA PHE A 124 2.79 -2.02 7.54
C PHE A 124 3.22 -2.48 8.93
N THR A 125 2.86 -1.73 9.97
CA THR A 125 3.17 -2.04 11.36
C THR A 125 1.97 -1.79 12.27
N GLY A 126 2.04 -2.20 13.52
CA GLY A 126 1.00 -1.94 14.51
C GLY A 126 0.73 -0.45 14.68
N LYS A 127 -0.49 -0.13 15.14
CA LYS A 127 -0.90 1.26 15.35
C LYS A 127 -0.02 1.94 16.40
N GLY A 128 0.54 3.09 16.03
CA GLY A 128 1.45 3.88 16.87
C GLY A 128 2.94 3.57 16.68
N GLU A 129 3.31 2.53 15.92
CA GLU A 129 4.69 2.09 15.72
C GLU A 129 5.32 2.66 14.42
N GLY A 130 4.52 3.36 13.60
CA GLY A 130 4.96 3.83 12.29
C GLY A 130 6.16 4.77 12.30
N ALA A 131 6.29 5.61 13.33
CA ALA A 131 7.44 6.52 13.44
C ALA A 131 8.75 5.78 13.72
N ASP A 132 8.73 4.78 14.60
CA ASP A 132 9.90 3.98 14.95
C ASP A 132 10.34 3.14 13.75
N LEU A 133 9.41 2.44 13.10
CA LEU A 133 9.68 1.71 11.86
C LEU A 133 10.28 2.61 10.77
N ALA A 134 9.76 3.83 10.59
CA ALA A 134 10.29 4.75 9.61
C ALA A 134 11.73 5.18 9.92
N ASN A 135 12.07 5.37 11.20
CA ASN A 135 13.42 5.72 11.64
C ASN A 135 14.40 4.58 11.37
N GLU A 136 14.06 3.34 11.71
CA GLU A 136 14.91 2.16 11.47
C GLU A 136 15.18 1.97 9.97
N ILE A 137 14.13 2.02 9.14
CA ILE A 137 14.29 1.90 7.69
C ILE A 137 15.13 3.03 7.12
N LYS A 138 14.95 4.27 7.60
CA LYS A 138 15.72 5.43 7.12
C LYS A 138 17.21 5.32 7.44
N GLN A 139 17.58 4.76 8.60
CA GLN A 139 18.98 4.52 8.94
C GLN A 139 19.63 3.52 7.97
N SER A 140 18.91 2.46 7.61
CA SER A 140 19.37 1.43 6.68
C SER A 140 19.42 1.90 5.22
N PHE A 141 18.54 2.84 4.84
CA PHE A 141 18.39 3.32 3.46
C PHE A 141 18.48 4.87 3.36
N PRO A 142 19.65 5.48 3.64
CA PRO A 142 19.77 6.95 3.69
C PRO A 142 19.52 7.67 2.35
N ARG A 143 19.55 6.92 1.24
CA ARG A 143 19.29 7.46 -0.11
C ARG A 143 17.82 7.34 -0.54
N MET A 144 16.99 6.65 0.23
CA MET A 144 15.57 6.53 -0.05
C MET A 144 14.78 7.58 0.75
N LEU A 145 13.67 8.04 0.18
CA LEU A 145 12.74 8.88 0.91
C LEU A 145 11.83 7.95 1.73
N VAL A 146 11.92 8.03 3.06
CA VAL A 146 11.09 7.25 3.99
C VAL A 146 10.11 8.18 4.68
N ARG A 147 8.82 7.81 4.69
CA ARG A 147 7.73 8.60 5.28
C ARG A 147 6.79 7.72 6.09
N HIS A 148 6.60 8.03 7.35
CA HIS A 148 5.44 7.57 8.10
C HIS A 148 4.21 8.32 7.58
N LEU A 149 3.20 7.58 7.12
CA LEU A 149 1.97 8.13 6.56
C LEU A 149 0.87 8.11 7.62
N LEU A 150 0.27 9.26 7.86
CA LEU A 150 -0.90 9.36 8.73
C LEU A 150 -2.14 8.96 7.93
N ILE A 151 -2.84 7.94 8.41
CA ILE A 151 -4.11 7.53 7.83
C ILE A 151 -5.18 8.52 8.30
N THR A 152 -5.76 9.28 7.38
CA THR A 152 -6.87 10.18 7.66
C THR A 152 -8.21 9.46 7.54
N SER A 153 -9.15 9.77 8.41
CA SER A 153 -10.54 9.31 8.30
C SER A 153 -11.33 10.11 7.25
N GLU A 154 -10.83 11.28 6.87
CA GLU A 154 -11.49 12.14 5.89
C GLU A 154 -10.94 11.88 4.49
N GLY A 155 -11.84 11.89 3.52
CA GLY A 155 -11.49 11.84 2.11
C GLY A 155 -11.00 13.18 1.57
N SER A 156 -10.87 13.26 0.25
CA SER A 156 -10.57 14.54 -0.42
C SER A 156 -11.73 15.52 -0.28
N SER A 157 -11.42 16.78 0.00
CA SER A 157 -12.39 17.88 -0.01
C SER A 157 -12.02 18.91 -1.08
N VAL A 158 -13.03 19.61 -1.58
CA VAL A 158 -12.83 20.77 -2.45
C VAL A 158 -12.69 21.99 -1.56
N LEU A 159 -11.52 22.62 -1.59
CA LEU A 159 -11.35 23.92 -0.94
C LEU A 159 -11.95 25.00 -1.82
N GLU A 160 -12.96 25.71 -1.32
CA GLU A 160 -13.43 26.92 -1.98
C GLU A 160 -12.28 27.93 -2.03
N GLN A 161 -11.94 28.39 -3.24
CA GLN A 161 -10.98 29.48 -3.37
C GLN A 161 -11.56 30.72 -2.70
N PRO A 162 -10.81 31.43 -1.86
CA PRO A 162 -11.27 32.70 -1.32
C PRO A 162 -11.61 33.63 -2.49
N LYS A 163 -12.84 34.16 -2.51
CA LYS A 163 -13.26 35.14 -3.52
C LYS A 163 -12.28 36.30 -3.46
N VAL A 164 -11.43 36.41 -4.48
CA VAL A 164 -10.56 37.58 -4.65
C VAL A 164 -11.50 38.78 -4.80
N ARG A 165 -11.52 39.67 -3.81
CA ARG A 165 -12.24 40.92 -3.94
C ARG A 165 -11.56 41.70 -5.07
N PRO A 166 -12.28 42.18 -6.10
CA PRO A 166 -11.71 43.03 -7.10
C PRO A 166 -11.15 44.26 -6.41
N PHE A 167 -9.89 44.59 -6.71
CA PHE A 167 -9.32 45.87 -6.31
C PHE A 167 -10.17 46.94 -6.99
N THR A 168 -10.93 47.72 -6.21
CA THR A 168 -11.52 48.97 -6.67
C THR A 168 -10.40 50.05 -6.58
N LEU A 169 -10.02 50.57 -7.75
CA LEU A 169 -9.16 51.75 -7.87
C LEU A 169 -9.94 53.00 -7.41
#